data_4f90b8b65639f7df9a8bb3ee77a451d1
#
_entry.id   4f90b8b65639f7df9a8bb3ee77a451d1
#
_cell.length_a   1.000
_cell.length_b   1.000
_cell.length_c   1.000
_cell.angle_alpha   90.00
_cell.angle_beta   90.00
_cell.angle_gamma   90.00
#
_symmetry.space_group_name_H-M   'P 1'
#
loop_
_entity.id
_entity.type
_entity.pdbx_description
1 polymer ?
#
loop_
_entity_poly.entity_id
_entity_poly.type
_entity_poly.pdbx_seq_one_letter_code
_entity_poly.pdbx_strand_id
1 'polypeptide(L)'
;MEMQRLTEQLLLTVTSLNRSCIPRSVQEHLKGENFLLSYLNEQGGRSTPSALRTVLGVSAPRTAAMLRALEEKGMLHRCADSHDRRRVVVQLTETGRASTEQMHTDLHAHVQRVLEQLGEQDSRELIRLLDRITEIEAEC
;
A
#
# COMPACT_ATOMS: atom_id res chain seq x y z
N MET A 1 -19.77 -28.22 2.16
CA MET A 1 -18.57 -29.08 2.04
C MET A 1 -17.65 -28.65 0.91
N GLU A 2 -18.18 -28.50 -0.29
CA GLU A 2 -17.37 -27.98 -1.41
C GLU A 2 -16.83 -26.56 -1.13
N MET A 3 -17.67 -25.67 -0.63
CA MET A 3 -17.27 -24.31 -0.30
C MET A 3 -16.18 -24.25 0.79
N GLN A 4 -16.22 -25.10 1.79
CA GLN A 4 -15.18 -25.21 2.80
C GLN A 4 -13.84 -25.65 2.21
N ARG A 5 -13.88 -26.62 1.30
CA ARG A 5 -12.69 -27.09 0.58
C ARG A 5 -12.07 -25.98 -0.26
N LEU A 6 -12.89 -25.23 -0.98
CA LEU A 6 -12.44 -24.09 -1.77
C LEU A 6 -11.84 -22.98 -0.88
N THR A 7 -12.44 -22.74 0.27
CA THR A 7 -11.92 -21.78 1.26
C THR A 7 -10.51 -22.18 1.72
N GLU A 8 -10.33 -23.42 2.12
CA GLU A 8 -9.00 -23.92 2.54
C GLU A 8 -7.99 -23.82 1.41
N GLN A 9 -8.38 -24.21 0.21
CA GLN A 9 -7.51 -24.14 -0.96
C GLN A 9 -7.09 -22.71 -1.27
N LEU A 10 -8.04 -21.76 -1.22
CA LEU A 10 -7.74 -20.35 -1.44
C LEU A 10 -6.76 -19.80 -0.41
N LEU A 11 -7.00 -20.09 0.88
CA LEU A 11 -6.12 -19.63 1.96
C LEU A 11 -4.70 -20.17 1.81
N LEU A 12 -4.55 -21.44 1.46
CA LEU A 12 -3.24 -22.03 1.19
C LEU A 12 -2.55 -21.40 -0.02
N THR A 13 -3.31 -21.15 -1.09
CA THR A 13 -2.80 -20.53 -2.31
C THR A 13 -2.33 -19.11 -2.06
N VAL A 14 -3.11 -18.29 -1.34
CA VAL A 14 -2.74 -16.92 -0.98
C VAL A 14 -1.51 -16.91 -0.07
N THR A 15 -1.43 -17.83 0.89
CA THR A 15 -0.26 -17.95 1.76
C THR A 15 1.00 -18.33 0.97
N SER A 16 0.87 -19.26 0.05
CA SER A 16 1.96 -19.66 -0.84
C SER A 16 2.41 -18.53 -1.73
N LEU A 17 1.48 -17.79 -2.31
CA LEU A 17 1.76 -16.60 -3.13
C LEU A 17 2.55 -15.57 -2.33
N ASN A 18 2.15 -15.31 -1.09
CA ASN A 18 2.83 -14.37 -0.20
C ASN A 18 4.28 -14.80 0.14
N ARG A 19 4.55 -16.09 0.20
CA ARG A 19 5.87 -16.60 0.58
C ARG A 19 6.88 -16.65 -0.57
N SER A 20 6.42 -16.97 -1.77
CA SER A 20 7.34 -17.38 -2.84
C SER A 20 7.34 -16.50 -4.10
N CYS A 21 6.29 -15.76 -4.35
CA CYS A 21 6.11 -15.11 -5.66
C CYS A 21 6.11 -13.58 -5.61
N ILE A 22 5.95 -12.98 -4.45
CA ILE A 22 5.92 -11.53 -4.32
C ILE A 22 7.31 -11.05 -3.89
N PRO A 23 8.03 -10.29 -4.73
CA PRO A 23 9.29 -9.69 -4.32
C PRO A 23 9.13 -8.90 -3.03
N ARG A 24 10.16 -8.88 -2.22
CA ARG A 24 10.15 -8.16 -0.94
C ARG A 24 9.75 -6.69 -1.13
N SER A 25 10.19 -6.07 -2.20
CA SER A 25 9.81 -4.70 -2.56
C SER A 25 8.31 -4.51 -2.74
N VAL A 26 7.63 -5.49 -3.35
CA VAL A 26 6.17 -5.46 -3.53
C VAL A 26 5.45 -5.71 -2.21
N GLN A 27 5.94 -6.64 -1.39
CA GLN A 27 5.38 -6.89 -0.05
C GLN A 27 5.49 -5.65 0.83
N GLU A 28 6.61 -4.95 0.79
CA GLU A 28 6.85 -3.70 1.50
C GLU A 28 5.93 -2.58 0.99
N HIS A 29 5.64 -2.55 -0.33
CA HIS A 29 4.72 -1.59 -0.93
C HIS A 29 3.28 -1.74 -0.40
N LEU A 30 2.84 -2.96 -0.16
CA LEU A 30 1.49 -3.26 0.32
C LEU A 30 1.34 -3.09 1.84
N LYS A 31 2.43 -2.89 2.58
CA LYS A 31 2.42 -2.85 4.05
C LYS A 31 3.23 -1.67 4.59
N GLY A 32 2.66 -0.99 5.56
CA GLY A 32 3.37 -0.08 6.43
C GLY A 32 3.91 1.17 5.73
N GLU A 33 5.22 1.37 5.83
CA GLU A 33 5.90 2.61 5.42
C GLU A 33 5.71 2.94 3.94
N ASN A 34 5.80 1.95 3.06
CA ASN A 34 5.66 2.16 1.63
C ASN A 34 4.23 2.50 1.22
N PHE A 35 3.25 1.89 1.87
CA PHE A 35 1.85 2.26 1.71
C PHE A 35 1.61 3.71 2.13
N LEU A 36 2.18 4.12 3.26
CA LEU A 36 2.08 5.49 3.76
C LEU A 36 2.67 6.49 2.76
N LEU A 37 3.85 6.21 2.24
CA LEU A 37 4.50 7.07 1.24
C LEU A 37 3.69 7.17 -0.06
N SER A 38 3.15 6.06 -0.53
CA SER A 38 2.30 6.03 -1.74
C SER A 38 1.04 6.85 -1.55
N TYR A 39 0.36 6.67 -0.43
CA TYR A 39 -0.83 7.44 -0.10
C TYR A 39 -0.51 8.94 0.00
N LEU A 40 0.57 9.28 0.70
CA LEU A 40 1.02 10.66 0.83
C LEU A 40 1.31 11.30 -0.54
N ASN A 41 1.96 10.57 -1.42
CA ASN A 41 2.23 11.03 -2.79
C ASN A 41 0.94 11.27 -3.59
N GLU A 42 -0.04 10.40 -3.46
CA GLU A 42 -1.35 10.55 -4.10
C GLU A 42 -2.13 11.77 -3.59
N GLN A 43 -1.89 12.16 -2.34
CA GLN A 43 -2.50 13.35 -1.72
C GLN A 43 -1.76 14.65 -2.03
N GLY A 44 -0.91 14.68 -3.02
CA GLY A 44 -0.11 15.85 -3.36
C GLY A 44 1.13 16.05 -2.49
N GLY A 45 1.56 15.02 -1.79
CA GLY A 45 2.76 15.03 -0.97
C GLY A 45 2.58 15.61 0.44
N ARG A 46 1.35 15.89 0.84
CA ARG A 46 1.03 16.57 2.11
C ARG A 46 -0.20 15.97 2.77
N SER A 47 -0.12 15.73 4.07
CA SER A 47 -1.23 15.24 4.88
C SER A 47 -0.99 15.51 6.37
N THR A 48 -1.87 15.01 7.22
CA THR A 48 -1.74 15.10 8.68
C THR A 48 -1.52 13.72 9.28
N PRO A 49 -0.86 13.61 10.44
CA PRO A 49 -0.72 12.32 11.14
C PRO A 49 -2.07 11.63 11.40
N SER A 50 -3.09 12.41 11.74
CA SER A 50 -4.45 11.91 11.98
C SER A 50 -5.07 11.28 10.74
N ALA A 51 -4.98 11.93 9.58
CA ALA A 51 -5.47 11.41 8.30
C ALA A 51 -4.72 10.14 7.90
N LEU A 52 -3.41 10.12 8.05
CA LEU A 52 -2.58 8.95 7.75
C LEU A 52 -2.90 7.76 8.66
N ARG A 53 -3.10 8.00 9.95
CA ARG A 53 -3.53 6.99 10.91
C ARG A 53 -4.86 6.34 10.49
N THR A 54 -5.83 7.13 10.08
CA THR A 54 -7.14 6.65 9.64
C THR A 54 -7.01 5.72 8.42
N VAL A 55 -6.24 6.12 7.43
CA VAL A 55 -6.03 5.33 6.21
C VAL A 55 -5.26 4.04 6.48
N LEU A 56 -4.23 4.11 7.34
CA LEU A 56 -3.44 2.93 7.71
C LEU A 56 -4.22 1.94 8.55
N GLY A 57 -5.23 2.40 9.30
CA GLY A 57 -6.00 1.54 10.19
C GLY A 57 -5.18 0.96 11.35
N VAL A 58 -4.12 1.65 11.76
CA VAL A 58 -3.23 1.24 12.87
C VAL A 58 -3.32 2.21 14.04
N SER A 59 -2.73 1.85 15.18
CA SER A 59 -2.72 2.67 16.38
C SER A 59 -1.94 3.98 16.18
N ALA A 60 -2.23 4.99 17.00
CA ALA A 60 -1.49 6.25 17.01
C ALA A 60 0.01 6.07 17.32
N PRO A 61 0.42 5.23 18.31
CA PRO A 61 1.83 4.96 18.54
C PRO A 61 2.55 4.32 17.35
N ARG A 62 1.89 3.40 16.66
CA ARG A 62 2.47 2.75 15.48
C ARG A 62 2.61 3.72 14.31
N THR A 63 1.62 4.56 14.07
CA THR A 63 1.68 5.63 13.07
C THR A 63 2.85 6.58 13.37
N ALA A 64 2.98 7.02 14.61
CA ALA A 64 4.07 7.88 15.05
C ALA A 64 5.45 7.24 14.84
N ALA A 65 5.59 5.96 15.14
CA ALA A 65 6.83 5.20 14.92
C ALA A 65 7.19 5.12 13.43
N MET A 66 6.22 4.87 12.57
CA MET A 66 6.42 4.83 11.12
C MET A 66 6.84 6.19 10.57
N LEU A 67 6.20 7.26 11.01
CA LEU A 67 6.54 8.62 10.60
C LEU A 67 7.97 8.99 11.02
N ARG A 68 8.38 8.63 12.23
CA ARG A 68 9.76 8.85 12.70
C ARG A 68 10.77 8.08 11.86
N ALA A 69 10.50 6.82 11.57
CA ALA A 69 11.38 5.98 10.75
C ALA A 69 11.57 6.56 9.36
N LEU A 70 10.49 7.02 8.73
CA LEU A 70 10.54 7.65 7.40
C LEU A 70 11.22 9.03 7.42
N GLU A 71 11.04 9.78 8.48
CA GLU A 71 11.72 11.07 8.68
C GLU A 71 13.23 10.87 8.83
N GLU A 72 13.66 9.87 9.60
CA GLU A 72 15.06 9.49 9.74
C GLU A 72 15.71 9.06 8.42
N LYS A 73 14.94 8.42 7.55
CA LYS A 73 15.37 8.04 6.20
C LYS A 73 15.35 9.20 5.20
N GLY A 74 14.90 10.38 5.63
CA GLY A 74 14.80 11.56 4.77
C GLY A 74 13.66 11.50 3.73
N MET A 75 12.68 10.62 3.91
CA MET A 75 11.56 10.43 2.96
C MET A 75 10.44 11.43 3.18
N LEU A 76 10.27 11.90 4.41
CA LEU A 76 9.29 12.92 4.78
C LEU A 76 9.84 13.82 5.88
N HIS A 77 9.15 14.92 6.13
CA HIS A 77 9.39 15.76 7.31
C HIS A 77 8.07 16.24 7.89
N ARG A 78 8.10 16.52 9.18
CA ARG A 78 6.98 17.10 9.90
C ARG A 78 7.25 18.58 10.11
N CYS A 79 6.24 19.40 9.88
CA CYS A 79 6.31 20.83 10.08
C CYS A 79 4.99 21.36 10.62
N ALA A 80 5.01 22.61 11.13
CA ALA A 80 3.80 23.28 11.52
C ALA A 80 3.02 23.73 10.27
N ASP A 81 1.70 23.70 10.36
CA ASP A 81 0.85 24.25 9.31
C ASP A 81 1.07 25.76 9.20
N SER A 82 1.16 26.26 7.98
CA SER A 82 1.32 27.70 7.70
C SER A 82 0.11 28.53 8.16
N HIS A 83 -1.07 27.94 8.21
CA HIS A 83 -2.32 28.61 8.62
C HIS A 83 -2.66 28.40 10.10
N ASP A 84 -2.22 27.30 10.71
CA ASP A 84 -2.41 26.99 12.12
C ASP A 84 -1.17 26.28 12.67
N ARG A 85 -0.32 27.01 13.39
CA ARG A 85 0.92 26.50 13.97
C ARG A 85 0.73 25.40 15.04
N ARG A 86 -0.50 25.20 15.51
CA ARG A 86 -0.83 24.11 16.45
C ARG A 86 -0.95 22.78 15.74
N ARG A 87 -1.18 22.82 14.43
CA ARG A 87 -1.40 21.64 13.59
C ARG A 87 -0.09 21.18 12.98
N VAL A 88 0.20 19.90 13.12
CA VAL A 88 1.34 19.25 12.47
C VAL A 88 0.94 18.77 11.09
N VAL A 89 1.80 19.02 10.12
CA VAL A 89 1.66 18.58 8.73
C VAL A 89 2.83 17.67 8.39
N VAL A 90 2.53 16.57 7.72
CA VAL A 90 3.52 15.64 7.16
C VAL A 90 3.69 15.97 5.68
N GLN A 91 4.91 16.18 5.26
CA GLN A 91 5.22 16.53 3.89
C GLN A 91 6.27 15.59 3.32
N LEU A 92 6.00 15.07 2.13
CA LEU A 92 6.92 14.23 1.38
C LEU A 92 8.12 15.06 0.91
N THR A 93 9.32 14.54 1.09
CA THR A 93 10.53 15.17 0.54
C THR A 93 10.71 14.80 -0.93
N GLU A 94 11.61 15.48 -1.63
CA GLU A 94 11.99 15.10 -3.00
C GLU A 94 12.56 13.68 -3.05
N THR A 95 13.38 13.30 -2.06
CA THR A 95 13.89 11.94 -1.90
C THR A 95 12.74 10.94 -1.71
N GLY A 96 11.77 11.26 -0.87
CA GLY A 96 10.58 10.43 -0.64
C GLY A 96 9.73 10.26 -1.89
N ARG A 97 9.54 11.34 -2.65
CA ARG A 97 8.81 11.30 -3.92
C ARG A 97 9.51 10.42 -4.95
N ALA A 98 10.81 10.63 -5.16
CA ALA A 98 11.59 9.85 -6.10
C ALA A 98 11.59 8.36 -5.75
N SER A 99 11.75 8.03 -4.47
CA SER A 99 11.69 6.67 -3.97
C SER A 99 10.31 6.03 -4.20
N THR A 100 9.24 6.76 -3.96
CA THR A 100 7.86 6.29 -4.16
C THR A 100 7.58 6.06 -5.65
N GLU A 101 7.98 6.95 -6.51
CA GLU A 101 7.82 6.82 -7.95
C GLU A 101 8.61 5.62 -8.50
N GLN A 102 9.82 5.40 -8.00
CA GLN A 102 10.63 4.24 -8.37
C GLN A 102 9.96 2.93 -7.94
N MET A 103 9.43 2.87 -6.73
CA MET A 103 8.67 1.71 -6.24
C MET A 103 7.43 1.43 -7.10
N HIS A 104 6.71 2.46 -7.50
CA HIS A 104 5.55 2.31 -8.39
C HIS A 104 5.96 1.76 -9.75
N THR A 105 7.04 2.26 -10.32
CA THR A 105 7.58 1.76 -11.59
C THR A 105 7.97 0.29 -11.49
N ASP A 106 8.67 -0.10 -10.44
CA ASP A 106 9.11 -1.48 -10.21
C ASP A 106 7.91 -2.41 -10.00
N LEU A 107 6.94 -1.99 -9.22
CA LEU A 107 5.70 -2.73 -8.97
C LEU A 107 4.92 -2.92 -10.27
N HIS A 108 4.74 -1.87 -11.04
CA HIS A 108 4.03 -1.91 -12.31
C HIS A 108 4.70 -2.89 -13.27
N ALA A 109 6.01 -2.81 -13.41
CA ALA A 109 6.78 -3.71 -14.28
C ALA A 109 6.67 -5.18 -13.83
N HIS A 110 6.69 -5.43 -12.53
CA HIS A 110 6.53 -6.77 -11.98
C HIS A 110 5.14 -7.35 -12.26
N VAL A 111 4.09 -6.58 -11.95
CA VAL A 111 2.70 -6.99 -12.17
C VAL A 111 2.45 -7.23 -13.66
N GLN A 112 2.93 -6.34 -14.52
CA GLN A 112 2.79 -6.49 -15.97
C GLN A 112 3.38 -7.81 -16.45
N ARG A 113 4.58 -8.17 -16.01
CA ARG A 113 5.21 -9.45 -16.38
C ARG A 113 4.38 -10.66 -15.95
N VAL A 114 3.80 -10.60 -14.77
CA VAL A 114 2.93 -11.67 -14.26
C VAL A 114 1.68 -11.79 -15.12
N LEU A 115 1.03 -10.68 -15.44
CA LEU A 115 -0.18 -10.65 -16.26
C LEU A 115 0.09 -11.08 -17.70
N GLU A 116 1.25 -10.75 -18.27
CA GLU A 116 1.66 -11.22 -19.59
C GLU A 116 1.82 -12.74 -19.65
N GLN A 117 2.38 -13.33 -18.59
CA GLN A 117 2.49 -14.80 -18.48
C GLN A 117 1.15 -15.48 -18.23
N LEU A 118 0.28 -14.84 -17.47
CA LEU A 118 -1.07 -15.33 -17.18
C LEU A 118 -1.95 -15.31 -18.45
N GLY A 119 -1.74 -14.34 -19.31
CA GLY A 119 -2.52 -14.11 -20.52
C GLY A 119 -3.66 -13.12 -20.31
N GLU A 120 -4.12 -12.52 -21.39
CA GLU A 120 -5.13 -11.46 -21.35
C GLU A 120 -6.46 -11.93 -20.76
N GLN A 121 -6.94 -13.09 -21.16
CA GLN A 121 -8.24 -13.63 -20.71
C GLN A 121 -8.25 -13.88 -19.21
N ASP A 122 -7.23 -14.58 -18.69
CA ASP A 122 -7.12 -14.88 -17.26
C ASP A 122 -6.83 -13.62 -16.44
N SER A 123 -6.08 -12.68 -16.99
CA SER A 123 -5.84 -11.38 -16.36
C SER A 123 -7.13 -10.59 -16.17
N ARG A 124 -7.97 -10.53 -17.18
CA ARG A 124 -9.28 -9.88 -17.11
C ARG A 124 -10.21 -10.57 -16.10
N GLU A 125 -10.19 -11.89 -16.09
CA GLU A 125 -11.00 -12.67 -15.13
C GLU A 125 -10.53 -12.47 -13.70
N LEU A 126 -9.23 -12.43 -13.45
CA LEU A 126 -8.66 -12.13 -12.14
C LEU A 126 -9.13 -10.75 -11.63
N ILE A 127 -9.02 -9.73 -12.46
CA ILE A 127 -9.46 -8.36 -12.12
C ILE A 127 -10.95 -8.34 -11.82
N ARG A 128 -11.76 -8.97 -12.67
CA ARG A 128 -13.20 -9.07 -12.48
C ARG A 128 -13.57 -9.70 -11.13
N LEU A 129 -12.90 -10.78 -10.76
CA LEU A 129 -13.15 -11.48 -9.50
C LEU A 129 -12.71 -10.64 -8.29
N LEU A 130 -11.60 -9.94 -8.38
CA LEU A 130 -11.13 -9.04 -7.33
C LEU A 130 -12.08 -7.85 -7.14
N ASP A 131 -12.55 -7.25 -8.22
CA ASP A 131 -13.55 -6.18 -8.16
C ASP A 131 -14.83 -6.64 -7.48
N ARG A 132 -15.30 -7.83 -7.83
CA ARG A 132 -16.48 -8.44 -7.20
C ARG A 132 -16.30 -8.69 -5.71
N ILE A 133 -15.11 -9.13 -5.30
CA ILE A 133 -14.80 -9.29 -3.86
C ILE A 133 -14.84 -7.93 -3.17
N THR A 134 -14.28 -6.89 -3.78
CA THR A 134 -14.32 -5.53 -3.25
C THR A 134 -15.74 -5.01 -3.05
N GLU A 135 -16.64 -5.27 -3.99
CA GLU A 135 -18.06 -4.93 -3.87
C GLU A 135 -18.72 -5.65 -2.70
N ILE A 136 -18.48 -6.97 -2.56
CA ILE A 136 -19.02 -7.77 -1.46
C ILE A 136 -18.54 -7.24 -0.09
N GLU A 137 -17.27 -6.92 0.03
CA GLU A 137 -16.70 -6.38 1.27
C GLU A 137 -17.22 -4.97 1.60
N ALA A 138 -17.54 -4.17 0.59
CA ALA A 138 -18.09 -2.83 0.79
C ALA A 138 -19.55 -2.86 1.31
N GLU A 139 -20.26 -3.95 1.07
CA GLU A 139 -21.66 -4.16 1.56
C GLU A 139 -21.69 -4.70 3.00
N CYS A 140 -20.58 -5.15 3.53
CA CYS A 140 -20.44 -5.61 4.90
C CYS A 140 -20.07 -4.48 5.84
#